data_62029a6d48290bca1ffaac93319f694e
#
_entry.id   62029a6d48290bca1ffaac93319f694e
#
_cell.length_a   1.000
_cell.length_b   1.000
_cell.length_c   1.000
_cell.angle_alpha   90.00
_cell.angle_beta   90.00
_cell.angle_gamma   90.00
#
_symmetry.space_group_name_H-M   'P 1'
#
loop_
_entity.id
_entity.type
_entity.pdbx_description
1 polymer ?
#
loop_
_entity_poly.entity_id
_entity_poly.type
_entity_poly.pdbx_seq_one_letter_code
_entity_poly.pdbx_strand_id
1 'polypeptide(L)'
;EAIKKLMLDNPGCRIGIIGMTAGAVRDTCYEGESGLLSVIPPEMYDRSKGGKYNRSLGQLTLSNGSMAFSFSGSDPEKLRGFQSNFLWMDELCAFQYAQESWDMAMMGLRLGAHPRIIITTTPKPSPLIVELVRRGQVEPENLILTTGSTFDNAANLPESTLDELRNRYEGTTMGRQELYAELILDDPGALWNRALIEDLRISVHEFDLANMAKIVVAIDPSMSAVTERDSETGMIVAGLGVNGHAYIIEDCSALRPSPDTWSKLAIAKYHEYAANRIVAEVNQGYDLVTNLLNTQDDTVPVKKVYATRGGKFLRAEPIAALYEQKRVHHVGLHAKLEDQMTQWIPGKPSPDRLDAMVWAITDLMLGGGIAEFFNPTQLPQLPRII
;
A
#
# COMPACT_ATOMS: atom_id res chain seq x y z
N GLU A 1 -1.59 23.91 15.71
CA GLU A 1 -1.26 25.33 15.74
C GLU A 1 -2.05 26.12 14.68
N ALA A 2 -2.09 25.74 13.40
CA ALA A 2 -2.81 26.48 12.35
C ALA A 2 -4.31 26.66 12.67
N ILE A 3 -5.00 25.59 13.07
CA ILE A 3 -6.42 25.62 13.45
C ILE A 3 -6.64 26.50 14.69
N LYS A 4 -5.79 26.39 15.71
CA LYS A 4 -5.81 27.27 16.88
C LYS A 4 -5.74 28.75 16.46
N LYS A 5 -4.77 29.09 15.60
CA LYS A 5 -4.61 30.45 15.09
C LYS A 5 -5.87 30.95 14.39
N LEU A 6 -6.46 30.14 13.50
CA LEU A 6 -7.71 30.48 12.81
C LEU A 6 -8.86 30.75 13.81
N MET A 7 -8.99 29.93 14.87
CA MET A 7 -10.04 30.11 15.91
C MET A 7 -9.84 31.36 16.75
N LEU A 8 -8.59 31.73 17.04
CA LEU A 8 -8.29 32.90 17.86
C LEU A 8 -8.39 34.21 17.05
N ASP A 9 -7.88 34.20 15.83
CA ASP A 9 -7.84 35.40 14.96
C ASP A 9 -9.21 35.72 14.32
N ASN A 10 -10.16 34.78 14.31
CA ASN A 10 -11.49 34.93 13.74
C ASN A 10 -12.60 34.60 14.75
N PRO A 11 -12.90 35.50 15.71
CA PRO A 11 -13.94 35.28 16.71
C PRO A 11 -15.28 34.91 16.07
N GLY A 12 -15.96 33.90 16.64
CA GLY A 12 -17.24 33.39 16.13
C GLY A 12 -17.14 32.50 14.90
N CYS A 13 -15.95 32.16 14.44
CA CYS A 13 -15.80 31.28 13.27
C CYS A 13 -16.27 29.84 13.55
N ARG A 14 -16.67 29.15 12.49
CA ARG A 14 -17.08 27.75 12.49
C ARG A 14 -16.06 26.93 11.70
N ILE A 15 -15.54 25.88 12.34
CA ILE A 15 -14.55 24.97 11.75
C ILE A 15 -15.13 23.57 11.69
N GLY A 16 -15.05 22.89 10.55
CA GLY A 16 -15.30 21.46 10.41
C GLY A 16 -13.97 20.72 10.47
N ILE A 17 -13.86 19.73 11.32
CA ILE A 17 -12.72 18.79 11.40
C ILE A 17 -13.23 17.44 10.96
N ILE A 18 -12.64 16.90 9.90
CA ILE A 18 -13.06 15.67 9.26
C ILE A 18 -11.87 14.70 9.32
N GLY A 19 -12.04 13.54 9.93
CA GLY A 19 -11.04 12.47 9.95
C GLY A 19 -11.65 11.15 9.49
N MET A 20 -10.88 10.08 9.48
CA MET A 20 -11.33 8.76 9.05
C MET A 20 -12.61 8.33 9.77
N THR A 21 -12.65 8.50 11.09
CA THR A 21 -13.84 8.29 11.94
C THR A 21 -13.99 9.42 12.95
N ALA A 22 -15.20 9.60 13.51
CA ALA A 22 -15.44 10.57 14.58
C ALA A 22 -14.61 10.27 15.85
N GLY A 23 -14.30 8.99 16.10
CA GLY A 23 -13.38 8.57 17.17
C GLY A 23 -11.96 9.05 16.91
N ALA A 24 -11.43 8.84 15.69
CA ALA A 24 -10.10 9.30 15.31
C ALA A 24 -9.97 10.83 15.45
N VAL A 25 -10.96 11.60 14.98
CA VAL A 25 -10.97 13.07 15.16
C VAL A 25 -10.87 13.44 16.63
N ARG A 26 -11.66 12.79 17.50
CA ARG A 26 -11.63 13.06 18.94
C ARG A 26 -10.26 12.74 19.52
N ASP A 27 -9.77 11.52 19.27
CA ASP A 27 -8.59 10.99 19.96
C ASP A 27 -7.29 11.63 19.45
N THR A 28 -7.25 12.06 18.16
CA THR A 28 -6.07 12.69 17.56
C THR A 28 -6.18 14.20 17.50
N CYS A 29 -7.27 14.74 16.90
CA CYS A 29 -7.35 16.17 16.59
C CYS A 29 -7.75 17.02 17.82
N TYR A 30 -8.48 16.46 18.79
CA TYR A 30 -8.84 17.18 20.02
C TYR A 30 -7.98 16.78 21.21
N GLU A 31 -7.96 15.51 21.59
CA GLU A 31 -7.40 14.99 22.85
C GLU A 31 -5.94 14.49 22.70
N GLY A 32 -5.43 14.36 21.49
CA GLY A 32 -4.04 13.93 21.24
C GLY A 32 -3.00 14.90 21.82
N GLU A 33 -1.76 14.46 21.93
CA GLU A 33 -0.65 15.26 22.49
C GLU A 33 -0.45 16.60 21.74
N SER A 34 -0.68 16.63 20.44
CA SER A 34 -0.68 17.84 19.60
C SER A 34 -2.08 18.31 19.22
N GLY A 35 -3.11 17.78 19.88
CA GLY A 35 -4.52 18.12 19.63
C GLY A 35 -4.91 19.51 20.09
N LEU A 36 -6.13 19.94 19.72
CA LEU A 36 -6.61 21.30 20.01
C LEU A 36 -6.64 21.59 21.52
N LEU A 37 -6.98 20.62 22.35
CA LEU A 37 -7.07 20.83 23.80
C LEU A 37 -5.71 21.00 24.48
N SER A 38 -4.64 20.49 23.89
CA SER A 38 -3.28 20.65 24.41
C SER A 38 -2.63 21.97 23.96
N VAL A 39 -3.04 22.51 22.81
CA VAL A 39 -2.46 23.73 22.24
C VAL A 39 -3.27 25.01 22.53
N ILE A 40 -4.59 24.91 22.73
CA ILE A 40 -5.46 26.05 23.09
C ILE A 40 -5.41 26.25 24.60
N PRO A 41 -5.21 27.50 25.09
CA PRO A 41 -5.22 27.78 26.53
C PRO A 41 -6.52 27.32 27.20
N PRO A 42 -6.46 26.62 28.35
CA PRO A 42 -7.64 26.07 29.02
C PRO A 42 -8.71 27.10 29.37
N GLU A 43 -8.32 28.34 29.67
CA GLU A 43 -9.22 29.45 29.95
C GLU A 43 -10.13 29.83 28.77
N MET A 44 -9.77 29.49 27.55
CA MET A 44 -10.55 29.76 26.34
C MET A 44 -11.75 28.80 26.18
N TYR A 45 -11.70 27.62 26.78
CA TYR A 45 -12.81 26.66 26.79
C TYR A 45 -13.37 26.37 28.20
N ASP A 46 -13.09 27.29 29.12
CA ASP A 46 -13.70 27.29 30.46
C ASP A 46 -15.19 27.64 30.37
N ARG A 47 -16.04 26.80 30.98
CA ARG A 47 -17.50 26.98 31.03
C ARG A 47 -17.93 28.28 31.68
N SER A 48 -17.20 28.73 32.70
CA SER A 48 -17.51 29.97 33.41
C SER A 48 -17.32 31.22 32.54
N LYS A 49 -16.54 31.08 31.43
CA LYS A 49 -16.25 32.13 30.48
C LYS A 49 -16.93 31.93 29.10
N GLY A 50 -17.94 31.01 29.04
CA GLY A 50 -18.67 30.73 27.81
C GLY A 50 -18.02 29.68 26.90
N GLY A 51 -16.83 29.15 27.27
CA GLY A 51 -16.17 28.08 26.53
C GLY A 51 -16.73 26.70 26.94
N LYS A 52 -16.54 25.67 26.08
CA LYS A 52 -16.96 24.30 26.39
C LYS A 52 -16.34 23.31 25.42
N TYR A 53 -15.83 22.20 25.96
CA TYR A 53 -15.60 20.98 25.17
C TYR A 53 -16.68 19.94 25.47
N ASN A 54 -17.38 19.47 24.43
CA ASN A 54 -18.34 18.38 24.53
C ASN A 54 -17.78 17.15 23.81
N ARG A 55 -17.23 16.24 24.59
CA ARG A 55 -16.58 15.02 24.11
C ARG A 55 -17.52 14.13 23.30
N SER A 56 -18.76 13.98 23.76
CA SER A 56 -19.75 13.10 23.13
C SER A 56 -20.20 13.61 21.74
N LEU A 57 -20.26 14.93 21.56
CA LEU A 57 -20.61 15.55 20.29
C LEU A 57 -19.38 15.85 19.42
N GLY A 58 -18.16 15.70 19.95
CA GLY A 58 -16.94 16.14 19.25
C GLY A 58 -16.99 17.64 18.91
N GLN A 59 -17.40 18.46 19.88
CA GLN A 59 -17.58 19.89 19.67
C GLN A 59 -16.81 20.71 20.70
N LEU A 60 -15.99 21.62 20.21
CA LEU A 60 -15.27 22.61 21.01
C LEU A 60 -15.83 24.00 20.74
N THR A 61 -16.19 24.72 21.82
CA THR A 61 -16.61 26.12 21.76
C THR A 61 -15.61 26.93 22.58
N LEU A 62 -15.10 28.01 22.00
CA LEU A 62 -14.21 28.94 22.71
C LEU A 62 -14.99 30.13 23.27
N SER A 63 -14.41 30.81 24.29
CA SER A 63 -15.01 32.01 24.91
C SER A 63 -15.17 33.20 23.95
N ASN A 64 -14.42 33.21 22.84
CA ASN A 64 -14.61 34.22 21.76
C ASN A 64 -15.72 33.86 20.75
N GLY A 65 -16.50 32.78 21.02
CA GLY A 65 -17.61 32.30 20.20
C GLY A 65 -17.20 31.36 19.04
N SER A 66 -15.91 31.13 18.82
CA SER A 66 -15.45 30.21 17.77
C SER A 66 -15.80 28.76 18.13
N MET A 67 -16.16 27.97 17.12
CA MET A 67 -16.64 26.59 17.31
C MET A 67 -15.96 25.64 16.33
N ALA A 68 -15.51 24.49 16.81
CA ALA A 68 -15.03 23.38 16.00
C ALA A 68 -15.97 22.16 16.16
N PHE A 69 -16.25 21.49 15.04
CA PHE A 69 -17.18 20.36 14.94
C PHE A 69 -16.49 19.17 14.30
N SER A 70 -16.72 17.95 14.82
CA SER A 70 -16.17 16.71 14.31
C SER A 70 -17.09 16.05 13.30
N PHE A 71 -16.50 15.53 12.23
CA PHE A 71 -17.16 14.73 11.20
C PHE A 71 -16.32 13.50 10.86
N SER A 72 -16.98 12.50 10.26
CA SER A 72 -16.35 11.28 9.81
C SER A 72 -16.33 11.21 8.29
N GLY A 73 -15.18 10.88 7.70
CA GLY A 73 -15.04 10.57 6.28
C GLY A 73 -15.70 9.23 5.86
N SER A 74 -16.17 8.42 6.82
CA SER A 74 -16.99 7.24 6.56
C SER A 74 -18.50 7.54 6.50
N ASP A 75 -18.93 8.78 6.79
CA ASP A 75 -20.33 9.20 6.77
C ASP A 75 -20.47 10.64 6.21
N PRO A 76 -20.24 10.81 4.88
CA PRO A 76 -20.26 12.13 4.23
C PRO A 76 -21.60 12.87 4.35
N GLU A 77 -22.71 12.13 4.47
CA GLU A 77 -24.05 12.74 4.58
C GLU A 77 -24.20 13.65 5.82
N LYS A 78 -23.42 13.42 6.88
CA LYS A 78 -23.41 14.30 8.06
C LYS A 78 -22.81 15.69 7.79
N LEU A 79 -22.07 15.85 6.71
CA LEU A 79 -21.59 17.15 6.24
C LEU A 79 -22.68 17.96 5.54
N ARG A 80 -23.76 17.32 5.11
CA ARG A 80 -24.86 17.98 4.41
C ARG A 80 -25.50 19.07 5.28
N GLY A 81 -25.53 20.28 4.74
CA GLY A 81 -26.08 21.45 5.44
C GLY A 81 -25.16 22.09 6.48
N PHE A 82 -24.02 21.49 6.82
CA PHE A 82 -23.01 22.14 7.64
C PHE A 82 -22.34 23.27 6.87
N GLN A 83 -22.26 24.45 7.49
CA GLN A 83 -21.59 25.61 6.90
C GLN A 83 -20.41 26.02 7.79
N SER A 84 -19.28 26.30 7.16
CA SER A 84 -18.03 26.65 7.85
C SER A 84 -17.27 27.80 7.20
N ASN A 85 -16.44 28.44 8.02
CA ASN A 85 -15.39 29.38 7.59
C ASN A 85 -14.13 28.63 7.18
N PHE A 86 -13.85 27.54 7.92
CA PHE A 86 -12.63 26.77 7.74
C PHE A 86 -12.93 25.27 7.83
N LEU A 87 -12.14 24.48 7.13
CA LEU A 87 -12.15 23.02 7.21
C LEU A 87 -10.75 22.48 7.50
N TRP A 88 -10.67 21.37 8.22
CA TRP A 88 -9.48 20.56 8.34
C TRP A 88 -9.85 19.11 8.01
N MET A 89 -9.28 18.56 6.95
CA MET A 89 -9.36 17.16 6.62
C MET A 89 -8.06 16.49 7.04
N ASP A 90 -8.14 15.60 8.03
CA ASP A 90 -6.99 14.90 8.60
C ASP A 90 -6.95 13.48 8.04
N GLU A 91 -5.83 13.13 7.38
CA GLU A 91 -5.60 11.87 6.71
C GLU A 91 -6.64 11.59 5.58
N LEU A 92 -6.80 12.54 4.66
CA LEU A 92 -7.80 12.45 3.57
C LEU A 92 -7.70 11.15 2.76
N CYS A 93 -6.49 10.63 2.50
CA CYS A 93 -6.28 9.37 1.79
C CYS A 93 -6.78 8.13 2.54
N ALA A 94 -7.04 8.23 3.84
CA ALA A 94 -7.58 7.15 4.65
C ALA A 94 -9.12 7.14 4.70
N PHE A 95 -9.79 8.10 4.08
CA PHE A 95 -11.26 8.15 4.09
C PHE A 95 -11.85 7.08 3.17
N GLN A 96 -12.83 6.36 3.68
CA GLN A 96 -13.57 5.37 2.89
C GLN A 96 -14.30 6.01 1.69
N TYR A 97 -14.83 7.24 1.87
CA TYR A 97 -15.55 8.00 0.86
C TYR A 97 -14.90 9.37 0.68
N ALA A 98 -13.63 9.38 0.24
CA ALA A 98 -12.81 10.59 0.16
C ALA A 98 -13.41 11.64 -0.80
N GLN A 99 -13.86 11.21 -2.00
CA GLN A 99 -14.43 12.12 -3.00
C GLN A 99 -15.74 12.73 -2.51
N GLU A 100 -16.66 11.91 -2.00
CA GLU A 100 -17.96 12.37 -1.50
C GLU A 100 -17.79 13.29 -0.29
N SER A 101 -16.86 12.97 0.61
CA SER A 101 -16.53 13.81 1.76
C SER A 101 -15.98 15.16 1.32
N TRP A 102 -15.09 15.17 0.33
CA TRP A 102 -14.58 16.38 -0.30
C TRP A 102 -15.68 17.23 -0.88
N ASP A 103 -16.52 16.65 -1.73
CA ASP A 103 -17.60 17.39 -2.43
C ASP A 103 -18.59 18.01 -1.44
N MET A 104 -19.03 17.23 -0.43
CA MET A 104 -19.94 17.72 0.60
C MET A 104 -19.32 18.83 1.47
N ALA A 105 -18.05 18.68 1.85
CA ALA A 105 -17.34 19.67 2.64
C ALA A 105 -17.14 20.99 1.87
N MET A 106 -16.79 20.92 0.59
CA MET A 106 -16.60 22.09 -0.25
C MET A 106 -17.90 22.85 -0.50
N MET A 107 -19.05 22.17 -0.60
CA MET A 107 -20.36 22.83 -0.65
C MET A 107 -20.66 23.63 0.62
N GLY A 108 -20.17 23.19 1.76
CA GLY A 108 -20.36 23.84 3.06
C GLY A 108 -19.33 24.94 3.39
N LEU A 109 -18.20 25.00 2.69
CA LEU A 109 -17.11 25.93 2.93
C LEU A 109 -17.41 27.29 2.28
N ARG A 110 -18.24 28.12 2.95
CA ARG A 110 -18.78 29.36 2.35
C ARG A 110 -19.03 30.52 3.31
N LEU A 111 -18.63 30.39 4.58
CA LEU A 111 -18.80 31.47 5.54
C LEU A 111 -17.56 32.40 5.57
N GLY A 112 -17.82 33.71 5.77
CA GLY A 112 -16.76 34.71 5.84
C GLY A 112 -16.24 35.14 4.46
N ALA A 113 -15.27 36.08 4.48
CA ALA A 113 -14.68 36.63 3.26
C ALA A 113 -13.63 35.71 2.61
N HIS A 114 -12.98 34.88 3.41
CA HIS A 114 -11.87 34.02 2.98
C HIS A 114 -12.01 32.60 3.55
N PRO A 115 -12.98 31.79 3.07
CA PRO A 115 -13.10 30.42 3.50
C PRO A 115 -11.84 29.62 3.06
N ARG A 116 -11.33 28.74 3.93
CA ARG A 116 -10.09 27.98 3.68
C ARG A 116 -10.23 26.55 4.14
N ILE A 117 -9.50 25.66 3.46
CA ILE A 117 -9.34 24.27 3.86
C ILE A 117 -7.86 23.94 4.10
N ILE A 118 -7.59 23.15 5.11
CA ILE A 118 -6.30 22.53 5.38
C ILE A 118 -6.50 21.03 5.21
N ILE A 119 -5.60 20.40 4.46
CA ILE A 119 -5.60 18.94 4.25
C ILE A 119 -4.26 18.41 4.72
N THR A 120 -4.29 17.38 5.54
CA THR A 120 -3.12 16.59 5.93
C THR A 120 -3.33 15.16 5.43
N THR A 121 -2.31 14.55 4.83
CA THR A 121 -2.39 13.15 4.40
C THR A 121 -1.02 12.61 4.00
N THR A 122 -0.79 11.32 4.22
CA THR A 122 0.21 10.56 3.47
C THR A 122 -0.34 10.35 2.05
N PRO A 123 0.34 10.79 0.99
CA PRO A 123 -0.23 10.80 -0.34
C PRO A 123 -0.37 9.40 -0.93
N LYS A 124 -1.59 9.01 -1.28
CA LYS A 124 -1.89 7.80 -2.07
C LYS A 124 -2.47 8.21 -3.42
N PRO A 125 -2.17 7.49 -4.51
CA PRO A 125 -2.57 7.85 -5.86
C PRO A 125 -4.07 7.61 -6.09
N SER A 126 -4.93 8.42 -5.47
CA SER A 126 -6.36 8.49 -5.78
C SER A 126 -6.63 9.62 -6.78
N PRO A 127 -7.69 9.56 -7.60
CA PRO A 127 -8.03 10.61 -8.54
C PRO A 127 -8.13 12.00 -7.89
N LEU A 128 -8.71 12.09 -6.70
CA LEU A 128 -8.81 13.33 -5.93
C LEU A 128 -7.43 13.90 -5.56
N ILE A 129 -6.54 13.08 -5.03
CA ILE A 129 -5.20 13.52 -4.60
C ILE A 129 -4.34 13.93 -5.81
N VAL A 130 -4.39 13.14 -6.89
CA VAL A 130 -3.68 13.47 -8.13
C VAL A 130 -4.14 14.84 -8.66
N GLU A 131 -5.45 15.10 -8.66
CA GLU A 131 -6.00 16.38 -9.09
C GLU A 131 -5.61 17.53 -8.15
N LEU A 132 -5.64 17.33 -6.83
CA LEU A 132 -5.23 18.36 -5.86
C LEU A 132 -3.73 18.68 -6.01
N VAL A 133 -2.87 17.68 -6.17
CA VAL A 133 -1.43 17.90 -6.38
C VAL A 133 -1.19 18.62 -7.71
N ARG A 134 -1.84 18.20 -8.79
CA ARG A 134 -1.77 18.89 -10.09
C ARG A 134 -2.20 20.36 -9.97
N ARG A 135 -3.31 20.65 -9.28
CA ARG A 135 -3.77 22.02 -9.05
C ARG A 135 -2.76 22.84 -8.25
N GLY A 136 -2.17 22.28 -7.19
CA GLY A 136 -1.15 22.97 -6.41
C GLY A 136 0.11 23.31 -7.21
N GLN A 137 0.42 22.52 -8.25
CA GLN A 137 1.54 22.82 -9.17
C GLN A 137 1.20 23.89 -10.21
N VAL A 138 -0.04 23.95 -10.67
CA VAL A 138 -0.48 24.85 -11.76
C VAL A 138 -1.06 26.17 -11.22
N GLU A 139 -1.71 26.14 -10.06
CA GLU A 139 -2.42 27.27 -9.44
C GLU A 139 -1.93 27.52 -8.00
N PRO A 140 -0.64 27.79 -7.78
CA PRO A 140 -0.07 27.90 -6.42
C PRO A 140 -0.65 29.06 -5.60
N GLU A 141 -1.27 30.05 -6.24
CA GLU A 141 -1.99 31.14 -5.57
C GLU A 141 -3.31 30.67 -4.94
N ASN A 142 -3.92 29.60 -5.47
CA ASN A 142 -5.20 29.05 -5.00
C ASN A 142 -5.02 27.83 -4.10
N LEU A 143 -3.95 27.04 -4.31
CA LEU A 143 -3.66 25.84 -3.56
C LEU A 143 -2.15 25.73 -3.26
N ILE A 144 -1.80 25.91 -2.00
CA ILE A 144 -0.41 25.75 -1.53
C ILE A 144 -0.18 24.28 -1.17
N LEU A 145 0.77 23.65 -1.86
CA LEU A 145 1.23 22.30 -1.58
C LEU A 145 2.51 22.36 -0.75
N THR A 146 2.53 21.68 0.38
CA THR A 146 3.72 21.47 1.21
C THR A 146 3.94 20.00 1.43
N THR A 147 5.18 19.56 1.38
CA THR A 147 5.60 18.19 1.69
C THR A 147 6.62 18.22 2.83
N GLY A 148 6.57 17.23 3.68
CA GLY A 148 7.55 17.04 4.76
C GLY A 148 7.85 15.56 4.91
N SER A 149 9.13 15.23 4.99
CA SER A 149 9.58 13.86 5.25
C SER A 149 9.51 13.51 6.73
N THR A 150 9.47 12.22 7.06
CA THR A 150 9.64 11.76 8.44
C THR A 150 10.97 12.26 9.03
N PHE A 151 12.00 12.42 8.20
CA PHE A 151 13.32 12.89 8.62
C PHE A 151 13.36 14.39 8.94
N ASP A 152 12.44 15.19 8.41
CA ASP A 152 12.28 16.60 8.81
C ASP A 152 11.82 16.72 10.27
N ASN A 153 11.23 15.66 10.82
CA ASN A 153 10.81 15.54 12.21
C ASN A 153 11.79 14.69 13.06
N ALA A 154 12.98 14.39 12.56
CA ALA A 154 13.94 13.50 13.22
C ALA A 154 14.28 13.92 14.66
N ALA A 155 14.28 15.23 14.96
CA ALA A 155 14.55 15.74 16.30
C ALA A 155 13.54 15.27 17.38
N ASN A 156 12.35 14.83 16.97
CA ASN A 156 11.28 14.36 17.83
C ASN A 156 11.12 12.83 17.82
N LEU A 157 11.99 12.09 17.11
CA LEU A 157 11.92 10.63 16.97
C LEU A 157 13.18 9.99 17.55
N PRO A 158 13.06 8.82 18.22
CA PRO A 158 14.23 8.04 18.64
C PRO A 158 15.10 7.64 17.44
N GLU A 159 16.42 7.71 17.58
CA GLU A 159 17.37 7.33 16.52
C GLU A 159 17.18 5.87 16.08
N SER A 160 16.93 4.96 17.04
CA SER A 160 16.65 3.56 16.76
C SER A 160 15.43 3.36 15.85
N THR A 161 14.39 4.18 16.01
CA THR A 161 13.20 4.15 15.17
C THR A 161 13.52 4.63 13.74
N LEU A 162 14.33 5.69 13.61
CA LEU A 162 14.77 6.19 12.31
C LEU A 162 15.62 5.16 11.56
N ASP A 163 16.52 4.48 12.25
CA ASP A 163 17.36 3.44 11.68
C ASP A 163 16.55 2.21 11.26
N GLU A 164 15.57 1.79 12.06
CA GLU A 164 14.66 0.71 11.70
C GLU A 164 13.86 1.06 10.44
N LEU A 165 13.30 2.28 10.38
CA LEU A 165 12.55 2.75 9.22
C LEU A 165 13.43 2.82 7.97
N ARG A 166 14.66 3.32 8.06
CA ARG A 166 15.63 3.30 6.96
C ARG A 166 15.90 1.88 6.49
N ASN A 167 16.33 1.00 7.40
CA ASN A 167 16.71 -0.37 7.06
C ASN A 167 15.56 -1.15 6.41
N ARG A 168 14.33 -0.88 6.80
CA ARG A 168 13.14 -1.60 6.31
C ARG A 168 12.61 -1.05 5.01
N TYR A 169 12.62 0.26 4.83
CA TYR A 169 11.86 0.93 3.76
C TYR A 169 12.69 1.76 2.79
N GLU A 170 13.97 2.08 3.11
CA GLU A 170 14.80 2.89 2.21
C GLU A 170 14.98 2.20 0.87
N GLY A 171 14.82 2.96 -0.22
CA GLY A 171 14.90 2.46 -1.60
C GLY A 171 13.66 1.69 -2.07
N THR A 172 12.57 1.66 -1.27
CA THR A 172 11.28 1.10 -1.70
C THR A 172 10.28 2.21 -2.06
N THR A 173 9.28 1.89 -2.87
CA THR A 173 8.17 2.82 -3.16
C THR A 173 7.39 3.16 -1.89
N MET A 174 7.19 2.19 -0.99
CA MET A 174 6.59 2.44 0.31
C MET A 174 7.42 3.44 1.13
N GLY A 175 8.74 3.31 1.16
CA GLY A 175 9.62 4.27 1.82
C GLY A 175 9.51 5.67 1.21
N ARG A 176 9.46 5.78 -0.11
CA ARG A 176 9.26 7.07 -0.81
C ARG A 176 7.92 7.70 -0.44
N GLN A 177 6.85 6.91 -0.35
CA GLN A 177 5.53 7.37 0.02
C GLN A 177 5.42 7.73 1.51
N GLU A 178 5.79 6.82 2.42
CA GLU A 178 5.56 6.99 3.88
C GLU A 178 6.66 7.80 4.56
N LEU A 179 7.94 7.69 4.12
CA LEU A 179 9.03 8.43 4.75
C LEU A 179 9.30 9.78 4.09
N TYR A 180 9.09 9.89 2.77
CA TYR A 180 9.39 11.11 2.01
C TYR A 180 8.13 11.83 1.49
N ALA A 181 6.94 11.31 1.78
CA ALA A 181 5.65 11.87 1.36
C ALA A 181 5.56 12.11 -0.17
N GLU A 182 6.18 11.25 -0.97
CA GLU A 182 6.12 11.32 -2.42
C GLU A 182 4.82 10.71 -2.94
N LEU A 183 4.14 11.41 -3.85
CA LEU A 183 3.02 10.84 -4.60
C LEU A 183 3.56 9.97 -5.72
N ILE A 184 3.42 8.65 -5.58
CA ILE A 184 3.91 7.69 -6.55
C ILE A 184 2.73 7.12 -7.32
N LEU A 185 2.78 7.27 -8.64
CA LEU A 185 1.78 6.72 -9.54
C LEU A 185 2.27 5.35 -10.02
N ASP A 186 1.36 4.38 -10.07
CA ASP A 186 1.62 3.11 -10.77
C ASP A 186 1.84 3.39 -12.26
N ASP A 187 2.63 2.55 -12.91
CA ASP A 187 2.80 2.67 -14.36
C ASP A 187 1.49 2.27 -15.05
N PRO A 188 0.90 3.14 -15.89
CA PRO A 188 -0.36 2.84 -16.56
C PRO A 188 -0.32 1.60 -17.45
N GLY A 189 0.88 1.13 -17.82
CA GLY A 189 1.10 -0.08 -18.60
C GLY A 189 1.38 -1.33 -17.76
N ALA A 190 1.47 -1.22 -16.43
CA ALA A 190 1.69 -2.36 -15.56
C ALA A 190 0.46 -3.27 -15.50
N LEU A 191 0.69 -4.57 -15.27
CA LEU A 191 -0.41 -5.55 -15.13
C LEU A 191 -1.11 -5.47 -13.77
N TRP A 192 -0.43 -5.01 -12.74
CA TRP A 192 -0.96 -4.87 -11.39
C TRP A 192 -0.99 -3.41 -10.97
N ASN A 193 -1.96 -3.05 -10.17
CA ASN A 193 -2.02 -1.74 -9.51
C ASN A 193 -1.96 -1.90 -7.99
N ARG A 194 -1.38 -0.93 -7.33
CA ARG A 194 -1.16 -0.95 -5.87
C ARG A 194 -2.46 -1.00 -5.10
N ALA A 195 -3.49 -0.29 -5.54
CA ALA A 195 -4.78 -0.27 -4.85
C ALA A 195 -5.40 -1.66 -4.75
N LEU A 196 -5.30 -2.47 -5.82
CA LEU A 196 -5.81 -3.85 -5.82
C LEU A 196 -4.99 -4.74 -4.86
N ILE A 197 -3.67 -4.59 -4.84
CA ILE A 197 -2.81 -5.36 -3.92
C ILE A 197 -3.14 -5.03 -2.47
N GLU A 198 -3.34 -3.73 -2.14
CA GLU A 198 -3.73 -3.28 -0.81
C GLU A 198 -5.10 -3.82 -0.37
N ASP A 199 -6.09 -3.78 -1.27
CA ASP A 199 -7.44 -4.31 -1.03
C ASP A 199 -7.43 -5.81 -0.67
N LEU A 200 -6.45 -6.55 -1.20
CA LEU A 200 -6.33 -8.00 -1.04
C LEU A 200 -5.32 -8.40 0.05
N ARG A 201 -4.74 -7.44 0.74
CA ARG A 201 -3.78 -7.68 1.81
C ARG A 201 -4.46 -8.26 3.04
N ILE A 202 -3.81 -9.23 3.65
CA ILE A 202 -4.23 -9.84 4.92
C ILE A 202 -3.19 -9.52 5.98
N SER A 203 -3.65 -9.19 7.18
CA SER A 203 -2.78 -8.99 8.32
C SER A 203 -2.04 -10.29 8.67
N VAL A 204 -0.75 -10.19 9.02
CA VAL A 204 0.04 -11.34 9.50
C VAL A 204 -0.63 -12.01 10.72
N HIS A 205 -1.34 -11.25 11.55
CA HIS A 205 -2.05 -11.78 12.72
C HIS A 205 -3.34 -12.54 12.39
N GLU A 206 -3.92 -12.30 11.22
CA GLU A 206 -5.13 -12.98 10.73
C GLU A 206 -4.80 -14.19 9.86
N PHE A 207 -3.55 -14.30 9.42
CA PHE A 207 -3.10 -15.41 8.59
C PHE A 207 -2.79 -16.63 9.46
N ASP A 208 -3.36 -17.78 9.09
CA ASP A 208 -3.09 -19.06 9.73
C ASP A 208 -2.49 -20.05 8.72
N LEU A 209 -1.23 -20.41 8.94
CA LEU A 209 -0.50 -21.36 8.12
C LEU A 209 -1.17 -22.74 8.07
N ALA A 210 -1.89 -23.14 9.12
CA ALA A 210 -2.60 -24.42 9.18
C ALA A 210 -3.75 -24.52 8.15
N ASN A 211 -4.23 -23.40 7.63
CA ASN A 211 -5.25 -23.35 6.58
C ASN A 211 -4.67 -23.53 5.17
N MET A 212 -3.38 -23.78 5.02
CA MET A 212 -2.76 -24.00 3.71
C MET A 212 -2.85 -25.48 3.32
N ALA A 213 -3.47 -25.75 2.18
CA ALA A 213 -3.53 -27.09 1.58
C ALA A 213 -2.20 -27.47 0.91
N LYS A 214 -1.44 -26.48 0.44
CA LYS A 214 -0.17 -26.66 -0.25
C LYS A 214 0.68 -25.40 -0.10
N ILE A 215 1.99 -25.59 0.09
CA ILE A 215 2.98 -24.51 0.15
C ILE A 215 4.11 -24.82 -0.81
N VAL A 216 4.62 -23.81 -1.49
CA VAL A 216 5.79 -23.91 -2.37
C VAL A 216 6.78 -22.79 -2.09
N VAL A 217 8.07 -23.07 -2.31
CA VAL A 217 9.13 -22.08 -2.37
C VAL A 217 9.52 -21.94 -3.84
N ALA A 218 9.23 -20.80 -4.46
CA ALA A 218 9.60 -20.56 -5.85
C ALA A 218 10.87 -19.73 -5.93
N ILE A 219 11.79 -20.10 -6.82
CA ILE A 219 13.05 -19.40 -7.01
C ILE A 219 13.29 -19.09 -8.49
N ASP A 220 13.72 -17.85 -8.75
CA ASP A 220 14.30 -17.41 -10.02
C ASP A 220 15.74 -16.95 -9.75
N PRO A 221 16.71 -17.86 -9.84
CA PRO A 221 18.09 -17.55 -9.56
C PRO A 221 18.69 -16.72 -10.72
N SER A 222 19.12 -15.50 -10.43
CA SER A 222 19.90 -14.73 -11.40
C SER A 222 21.19 -15.44 -11.75
N MET A 223 21.32 -15.82 -13.02
CA MET A 223 22.53 -16.45 -13.60
C MET A 223 23.48 -15.40 -14.18
N SER A 224 23.18 -14.10 -14.07
CA SER A 224 24.03 -13.02 -14.58
C SER A 224 25.35 -13.01 -13.85
N ALA A 225 26.43 -12.95 -14.62
CA ALA A 225 27.77 -12.81 -14.08
C ALA A 225 27.84 -11.55 -13.19
N VAL A 226 28.69 -11.60 -12.16
CA VAL A 226 28.96 -10.62 -11.10
C VAL A 226 29.06 -9.13 -11.54
N THR A 227 28.84 -8.81 -12.80
CA THR A 227 29.02 -7.49 -13.43
C THR A 227 27.80 -6.60 -13.47
N GLU A 228 26.57 -7.12 -13.30
CA GLU A 228 25.37 -6.28 -13.27
C GLU A 228 25.05 -5.84 -11.83
N ARG A 229 25.02 -4.53 -11.62
CA ARG A 229 24.89 -3.91 -10.28
C ARG A 229 23.59 -4.25 -9.53
N ASP A 230 22.54 -4.70 -10.23
CA ASP A 230 21.18 -4.84 -9.71
C ASP A 230 20.59 -6.26 -9.81
N SER A 231 21.45 -7.29 -9.97
CA SER A 231 21.02 -8.68 -10.09
C SER A 231 20.50 -9.20 -8.72
N GLU A 232 19.24 -9.58 -8.65
CA GLU A 232 18.63 -10.24 -7.48
C GLU A 232 18.42 -11.73 -7.77
N THR A 233 18.27 -12.53 -6.71
CA THR A 233 17.68 -13.86 -6.80
C THR A 233 16.26 -13.75 -6.23
N GLY A 234 15.25 -13.91 -7.08
CA GLY A 234 13.87 -13.95 -6.67
C GLY A 234 13.58 -15.22 -5.87
N MET A 235 12.99 -15.09 -4.68
CA MET A 235 12.59 -16.23 -3.85
C MET A 235 11.31 -15.89 -3.10
N ILE A 236 10.23 -16.59 -3.42
CA ILE A 236 8.89 -16.35 -2.85
C ILE A 236 8.36 -17.61 -2.22
N VAL A 237 7.91 -17.51 -0.98
CA VAL A 237 7.10 -18.54 -0.31
C VAL A 237 5.63 -18.21 -0.54
N ALA A 238 4.89 -19.15 -1.12
CA ALA A 238 3.46 -18.98 -1.37
C ALA A 238 2.68 -20.24 -1.02
N GLY A 239 1.42 -20.08 -0.62
CA GLY A 239 0.52 -21.15 -0.24
C GLY A 239 -0.80 -21.12 -1.02
N LEU A 240 -1.40 -22.30 -1.20
CA LEU A 240 -2.79 -22.47 -1.64
C LEU A 240 -3.63 -22.80 -0.41
N GLY A 241 -4.53 -21.92 -0.06
CA GLY A 241 -5.47 -22.14 1.04
C GLY A 241 -6.54 -23.18 0.73
N VAL A 242 -7.10 -23.79 1.78
CA VAL A 242 -8.24 -24.72 1.65
C VAL A 242 -9.47 -24.07 1.01
N ASN A 243 -9.56 -22.76 0.99
CA ASN A 243 -10.58 -21.96 0.31
C ASN A 243 -10.34 -21.80 -1.21
N GLY A 244 -9.23 -22.33 -1.73
CA GLY A 244 -8.86 -22.22 -3.15
C GLY A 244 -8.25 -20.87 -3.56
N HIS A 245 -7.86 -20.02 -2.60
CA HIS A 245 -7.13 -18.78 -2.84
C HIS A 245 -5.63 -18.99 -2.62
N ALA A 246 -4.82 -18.24 -3.33
CA ALA A 246 -3.38 -18.22 -3.14
C ALA A 246 -2.95 -17.10 -2.18
N TYR A 247 -1.86 -17.34 -1.47
CA TYR A 247 -1.30 -16.42 -0.47
C TYR A 247 0.20 -16.25 -0.70
N ILE A 248 0.65 -15.03 -0.91
CA ILE A 248 2.07 -14.68 -0.86
C ILE A 248 2.43 -14.53 0.61
N ILE A 249 3.23 -15.48 1.13
CA ILE A 249 3.50 -15.59 2.56
C ILE A 249 4.76 -14.82 2.93
N GLU A 250 5.85 -14.98 2.13
CA GLU A 250 7.12 -14.32 2.40
C GLU A 250 7.88 -14.00 1.11
N ASP A 251 8.46 -12.80 1.02
CA ASP A 251 9.47 -12.44 0.02
C ASP A 251 10.86 -12.59 0.64
N CYS A 252 11.52 -13.71 0.31
CA CYS A 252 12.86 -14.07 0.78
C CYS A 252 13.95 -13.68 -0.21
N SER A 253 13.64 -12.89 -1.23
CA SER A 253 14.57 -12.54 -2.30
C SER A 253 15.76 -11.73 -1.77
N ALA A 254 16.93 -11.96 -2.36
CA ALA A 254 18.17 -11.36 -1.92
C ALA A 254 18.95 -10.73 -3.08
N LEU A 255 19.64 -9.63 -2.77
CA LEU A 255 20.53 -8.95 -3.71
C LEU A 255 21.87 -9.69 -3.75
N ARG A 256 22.28 -10.15 -4.92
CA ARG A 256 23.56 -10.82 -5.21
C ARG A 256 23.97 -11.94 -4.24
N PRO A 257 23.09 -12.84 -3.86
CA PRO A 257 23.51 -13.96 -3.04
C PRO A 257 24.43 -14.89 -3.84
N SER A 258 25.43 -15.48 -3.16
CA SER A 258 26.19 -16.55 -3.82
C SER A 258 25.28 -17.77 -4.09
N PRO A 259 25.63 -18.63 -5.05
CA PRO A 259 24.90 -19.86 -5.30
C PRO A 259 24.70 -20.73 -4.04
N ASP A 260 25.69 -20.83 -3.19
CA ASP A 260 25.60 -21.52 -1.91
C ASP A 260 24.64 -20.82 -0.94
N THR A 261 24.63 -19.48 -0.91
CA THR A 261 23.76 -18.71 -0.01
C THR A 261 22.30 -18.88 -0.36
N TRP A 262 21.89 -18.68 -1.64
CA TRP A 262 20.48 -18.80 -2.00
C TRP A 262 19.99 -20.23 -1.96
N SER A 263 20.84 -21.25 -2.29
CA SER A 263 20.43 -22.65 -2.21
C SER A 263 20.19 -23.10 -0.77
N LYS A 264 21.04 -22.69 0.17
CA LYS A 264 20.83 -22.92 1.62
C LYS A 264 19.56 -22.25 2.11
N LEU A 265 19.31 -21.01 1.71
CA LEU A 265 18.10 -20.28 2.09
C LEU A 265 16.85 -20.98 1.57
N ALA A 266 16.84 -21.41 0.30
CA ALA A 266 15.70 -22.12 -0.29
C ALA A 266 15.37 -23.41 0.46
N ILE A 267 16.38 -24.21 0.82
CA ILE A 267 16.21 -25.42 1.62
C ILE A 267 15.73 -25.08 3.04
N ALA A 268 16.30 -24.05 3.68
CA ALA A 268 15.85 -23.60 5.00
C ALA A 268 14.37 -23.21 4.99
N LYS A 269 13.94 -22.41 3.99
CA LYS A 269 12.55 -22.00 3.84
C LYS A 269 11.62 -23.16 3.50
N TYR A 270 12.07 -24.13 2.72
CA TYR A 270 11.32 -25.37 2.47
C TYR A 270 10.99 -26.09 3.78
N HIS A 271 11.96 -26.27 4.67
CA HIS A 271 11.74 -26.92 5.96
C HIS A 271 10.96 -26.07 6.94
N GLU A 272 11.24 -24.76 7.01
CA GLU A 272 10.56 -23.81 7.90
C GLU A 272 9.05 -23.79 7.67
N TYR A 273 8.63 -23.76 6.40
CA TYR A 273 7.21 -23.72 6.02
C TYR A 273 6.61 -25.12 5.76
N ALA A 274 7.36 -26.18 5.98
CA ALA A 274 6.96 -27.55 5.61
C ALA A 274 6.40 -27.59 4.17
N ALA A 275 7.10 -26.93 3.24
CA ALA A 275 6.64 -26.77 1.87
C ALA A 275 6.55 -28.12 1.14
N ASN A 276 5.69 -28.23 0.14
CA ASN A 276 5.53 -29.47 -0.63
C ASN A 276 6.66 -29.66 -1.64
N ARG A 277 7.24 -28.57 -2.15
CA ARG A 277 8.35 -28.58 -3.12
C ARG A 277 8.98 -27.21 -3.29
N ILE A 278 10.18 -27.23 -3.88
CA ILE A 278 10.78 -26.02 -4.47
C ILE A 278 10.42 -25.98 -5.96
N VAL A 279 9.99 -24.81 -6.46
CA VAL A 279 9.76 -24.55 -7.88
C VAL A 279 10.92 -23.68 -8.39
N ALA A 280 11.74 -24.19 -9.28
CA ALA A 280 12.96 -23.52 -9.72
C ALA A 280 12.93 -23.22 -11.21
N GLU A 281 13.11 -21.94 -11.58
CA GLU A 281 13.36 -21.59 -12.98
C GLU A 281 14.75 -22.07 -13.38
N VAL A 282 14.81 -22.87 -14.47
CA VAL A 282 16.04 -23.43 -15.00
C VAL A 282 16.14 -23.06 -16.48
N ASN A 283 16.85 -21.97 -16.77
CA ASN A 283 17.09 -21.53 -18.16
C ASN A 283 18.42 -22.12 -18.69
N GLN A 284 19.36 -21.32 -19.14
CA GLN A 284 20.66 -21.78 -19.62
C GLN A 284 21.54 -22.26 -18.46
N GLY A 285 21.74 -23.56 -18.36
CA GLY A 285 22.55 -24.18 -17.28
C GLY A 285 21.79 -25.27 -16.50
N TYR A 286 20.89 -25.94 -17.16
CA TYR A 286 19.86 -26.92 -16.75
C TYR A 286 20.09 -27.69 -15.44
N ASP A 287 21.33 -28.12 -15.17
CA ASP A 287 21.62 -28.97 -14.02
C ASP A 287 22.19 -28.21 -12.83
N LEU A 288 22.69 -26.97 -13.04
CA LEU A 288 23.38 -26.25 -11.97
C LEU A 288 22.46 -25.91 -10.78
N VAL A 289 21.29 -25.36 -11.07
CA VAL A 289 20.30 -24.96 -10.02
C VAL A 289 19.84 -26.18 -9.22
N THR A 290 19.47 -27.25 -9.93
CA THR A 290 19.02 -28.49 -9.29
C THR A 290 20.16 -29.19 -8.54
N ASN A 291 21.36 -29.22 -9.11
CA ASN A 291 22.52 -29.82 -8.46
C ASN A 291 22.92 -29.06 -7.19
N LEU A 292 22.83 -27.73 -7.19
CA LEU A 292 23.09 -26.93 -6.00
C LEU A 292 22.06 -27.23 -4.90
N LEU A 293 20.77 -27.29 -5.21
CA LEU A 293 19.73 -27.64 -4.24
C LEU A 293 19.94 -29.07 -3.72
N ASN A 294 20.15 -30.04 -4.59
CA ASN A 294 20.39 -31.43 -4.20
C ASN A 294 21.67 -31.63 -3.40
N THR A 295 22.67 -30.76 -3.59
CA THR A 295 23.90 -30.77 -2.78
C THR A 295 23.62 -30.33 -1.34
N GLN A 296 22.64 -29.45 -1.14
CA GLN A 296 22.21 -29.04 0.22
C GLN A 296 21.31 -30.09 0.87
N ASP A 297 20.33 -30.62 0.13
CA ASP A 297 19.41 -31.66 0.59
C ASP A 297 18.77 -32.36 -0.62
N ASP A 298 19.14 -33.62 -0.85
CA ASP A 298 18.66 -34.42 -1.98
C ASP A 298 17.26 -35.02 -1.77
N THR A 299 16.71 -34.90 -0.56
CA THR A 299 15.36 -35.37 -0.22
C THR A 299 14.27 -34.33 -0.60
N VAL A 300 14.65 -33.09 -0.88
CA VAL A 300 13.71 -32.04 -1.20
C VAL A 300 13.20 -32.09 -2.64
N PRO A 301 11.89 -32.23 -2.88
CA PRO A 301 11.34 -32.26 -4.23
C PRO A 301 11.54 -30.94 -4.95
N VAL A 302 12.24 -30.96 -6.09
CA VAL A 302 12.45 -29.78 -6.94
C VAL A 302 11.69 -29.93 -8.25
N LYS A 303 10.73 -29.03 -8.51
CA LYS A 303 10.04 -28.90 -9.79
C LYS A 303 10.77 -27.89 -10.66
N LYS A 304 11.33 -28.35 -11.77
CA LYS A 304 11.95 -27.50 -12.78
C LYS A 304 10.89 -26.81 -13.63
N VAL A 305 11.01 -25.52 -13.82
CA VAL A 305 10.19 -24.74 -14.75
C VAL A 305 11.08 -24.00 -15.76
N TYR A 306 10.57 -23.81 -16.97
CA TYR A 306 11.33 -23.27 -18.08
C TYR A 306 10.64 -22.02 -18.63
N ALA A 307 11.41 -20.97 -18.85
CA ALA A 307 10.92 -19.81 -19.60
C ALA A 307 10.64 -20.22 -21.06
N THR A 308 9.39 -20.35 -21.42
CA THR A 308 8.98 -20.68 -22.79
C THR A 308 9.14 -19.45 -23.72
N ARG A 309 9.31 -19.71 -25.03
CA ARG A 309 9.48 -18.68 -26.10
C ARG A 309 8.28 -17.72 -26.25
N GLY A 310 7.15 -17.95 -25.58
CA GLY A 310 5.95 -17.10 -25.60
C GLY A 310 6.05 -15.81 -24.77
N GLY A 311 7.15 -15.59 -24.08
CA GLY A 311 7.41 -14.37 -23.30
C GLY A 311 6.86 -14.40 -21.87
N LYS A 312 7.46 -13.58 -21.03
CA LYS A 312 7.12 -13.41 -19.61
C LYS A 312 5.68 -12.87 -19.43
N PHE A 313 5.18 -12.07 -20.37
CA PHE A 313 3.82 -11.55 -20.39
C PHE A 313 2.75 -12.65 -20.33
N LEU A 314 2.85 -13.66 -21.22
CA LEU A 314 1.86 -14.76 -21.27
C LEU A 314 1.79 -15.59 -19.98
N ARG A 315 2.82 -15.56 -19.15
CA ARG A 315 2.81 -16.20 -17.84
C ARG A 315 2.23 -15.29 -16.76
N ALA A 316 2.50 -13.99 -16.85
CA ALA A 316 2.09 -12.99 -15.88
C ALA A 316 0.59 -12.61 -15.99
N GLU A 317 0.06 -12.55 -17.21
CA GLU A 317 -1.32 -12.14 -17.50
C GLU A 317 -2.37 -13.04 -16.78
N PRO A 318 -2.29 -14.37 -16.80
CA PRO A 318 -3.22 -15.21 -16.04
C PRO A 318 -3.16 -14.98 -14.53
N ILE A 319 -1.97 -14.63 -14.01
CA ILE A 319 -1.80 -14.33 -12.58
C ILE A 319 -2.43 -12.97 -12.25
N ALA A 320 -2.25 -11.95 -13.11
CA ALA A 320 -2.93 -10.67 -12.95
C ALA A 320 -4.47 -10.83 -12.93
N ALA A 321 -5.01 -11.67 -13.79
CA ALA A 321 -6.43 -12.01 -13.80
C ALA A 321 -6.91 -12.67 -12.48
N LEU A 322 -6.06 -13.47 -11.81
CA LEU A 322 -6.38 -14.02 -10.49
C LEU A 322 -6.45 -12.94 -9.40
N TYR A 323 -5.61 -11.90 -9.47
CA TYR A 323 -5.72 -10.74 -8.60
C TYR A 323 -7.02 -9.98 -8.84
N GLU A 324 -7.40 -9.72 -10.09
CA GLU A 324 -8.67 -9.08 -10.45
C GLU A 324 -9.89 -9.89 -9.94
N GLN A 325 -9.78 -11.22 -9.95
CA GLN A 325 -10.79 -12.13 -9.38
C GLN A 325 -10.75 -12.19 -7.85
N LYS A 326 -9.87 -11.42 -7.19
CA LYS A 326 -9.67 -11.38 -5.74
C LYS A 326 -9.26 -12.74 -5.12
N ARG A 327 -8.48 -13.52 -5.86
CA ARG A 327 -8.08 -14.89 -5.48
C ARG A 327 -6.62 -15.01 -5.06
N VAL A 328 -5.86 -13.92 -5.04
CA VAL A 328 -4.47 -13.89 -4.56
C VAL A 328 -4.34 -12.81 -3.49
N HIS A 329 -3.74 -13.15 -2.36
CA HIS A 329 -3.61 -12.30 -1.20
C HIS A 329 -2.13 -12.13 -0.82
N HIS A 330 -1.77 -10.97 -0.29
CA HIS A 330 -0.46 -10.73 0.34
C HIS A 330 -0.60 -10.80 1.85
N VAL A 331 0.20 -11.64 2.50
CA VAL A 331 0.26 -11.75 3.97
C VAL A 331 1.27 -10.71 4.48
N GLY A 332 0.76 -9.62 5.01
CA GLY A 332 1.60 -8.47 5.36
C GLY A 332 2.11 -7.71 4.13
N LEU A 333 3.18 -6.94 4.31
CA LEU A 333 3.74 -6.06 3.28
C LEU A 333 4.97 -6.69 2.64
N HIS A 334 4.98 -6.79 1.31
CA HIS A 334 6.11 -7.23 0.49
C HIS A 334 6.58 -6.09 -0.41
N ALA A 335 7.07 -4.99 0.19
CA ALA A 335 7.28 -3.71 -0.47
C ALA A 335 8.06 -3.80 -1.80
N LYS A 336 9.19 -4.52 -1.83
CA LYS A 336 10.03 -4.65 -3.05
C LYS A 336 9.37 -5.50 -4.15
N LEU A 337 8.67 -6.57 -3.79
CA LEU A 337 7.90 -7.36 -4.74
C LEU A 337 6.77 -6.53 -5.35
N GLU A 338 6.02 -5.84 -4.52
CA GLU A 338 4.88 -5.00 -4.93
C GLU A 338 5.32 -3.83 -5.83
N ASP A 339 6.50 -3.26 -5.58
CA ASP A 339 7.11 -2.25 -6.44
C ASP A 339 7.40 -2.83 -7.84
N GLN A 340 8.01 -4.02 -7.89
CA GLN A 340 8.27 -4.70 -9.15
C GLN A 340 6.98 -5.01 -9.92
N MET A 341 5.91 -5.44 -9.22
CA MET A 341 4.61 -5.72 -9.82
C MET A 341 3.97 -4.48 -10.45
N THR A 342 3.97 -3.35 -9.73
CA THR A 342 3.26 -2.13 -10.14
C THR A 342 4.06 -1.23 -11.08
N GLN A 343 5.34 -1.53 -11.29
CA GLN A 343 6.23 -0.80 -12.20
C GLN A 343 6.60 -1.59 -13.46
N TRP A 344 6.43 -2.91 -13.45
CA TRP A 344 6.78 -3.71 -14.60
C TRP A 344 5.74 -3.61 -15.71
N ILE A 345 6.23 -3.24 -16.90
CA ILE A 345 5.45 -3.14 -18.12
C ILE A 345 5.76 -4.35 -19.02
N PRO A 346 4.74 -5.03 -19.56
CA PRO A 346 4.92 -6.08 -20.55
C PRO A 346 5.83 -5.65 -21.70
N GLY A 347 6.77 -6.54 -22.06
CA GLY A 347 7.76 -6.27 -23.10
C GLY A 347 9.10 -5.72 -22.60
N LYS A 348 9.19 -5.29 -21.35
CA LYS A 348 10.46 -5.00 -20.67
C LYS A 348 11.02 -6.24 -19.95
N PRO A 349 12.33 -6.28 -19.65
CA PRO A 349 12.89 -7.33 -18.79
C PRO A 349 12.08 -7.40 -17.49
N SER A 350 11.65 -8.60 -17.09
CA SER A 350 10.93 -8.73 -15.82
C SER A 350 11.91 -8.88 -14.67
N PRO A 351 11.57 -8.31 -13.51
CA PRO A 351 12.36 -8.41 -12.30
C PRO A 351 12.24 -9.79 -11.65
N ASP A 352 13.30 -10.23 -10.98
CA ASP A 352 13.44 -11.62 -10.48
C ASP A 352 12.41 -11.98 -9.38
N ARG A 353 12.02 -11.02 -8.50
CA ARG A 353 10.96 -11.25 -7.48
C ARG A 353 9.61 -11.53 -8.11
N LEU A 354 9.27 -10.71 -9.12
CA LEU A 354 8.04 -10.85 -9.88
C LEU A 354 7.99 -12.22 -10.58
N ASP A 355 9.08 -12.64 -11.22
CA ASP A 355 9.14 -13.94 -11.91
C ASP A 355 8.98 -15.11 -10.91
N ALA A 356 9.65 -15.05 -9.75
CA ALA A 356 9.49 -16.06 -8.71
C ALA A 356 8.03 -16.12 -8.19
N MET A 357 7.37 -14.98 -7.99
CA MET A 357 5.96 -14.91 -7.60
C MET A 357 5.06 -15.53 -8.67
N VAL A 358 5.27 -15.19 -9.93
CA VAL A 358 4.50 -15.74 -11.05
C VAL A 358 4.64 -17.26 -11.12
N TRP A 359 5.85 -17.80 -10.91
CA TRP A 359 6.06 -19.24 -10.86
C TRP A 359 5.38 -19.92 -9.67
N ALA A 360 5.42 -19.30 -8.49
CA ALA A 360 4.74 -19.80 -7.31
C ALA A 360 3.23 -19.95 -7.53
N ILE A 361 2.59 -18.86 -7.99
CA ILE A 361 1.13 -18.86 -8.21
C ILE A 361 0.75 -19.76 -9.38
N THR A 362 1.55 -19.84 -10.44
CA THR A 362 1.33 -20.77 -11.55
C THR A 362 1.33 -22.22 -11.06
N ASP A 363 2.28 -22.59 -10.20
CA ASP A 363 2.34 -23.96 -9.65
C ASP A 363 1.16 -24.29 -8.73
N LEU A 364 0.73 -23.32 -7.94
CA LEU A 364 -0.35 -23.49 -6.97
C LEU A 364 -1.74 -23.51 -7.62
N MET A 365 -1.99 -22.62 -8.58
CA MET A 365 -3.33 -22.31 -9.07
C MET A 365 -3.61 -22.83 -10.49
N LEU A 366 -2.57 -22.93 -11.35
CA LEU A 366 -2.76 -23.24 -12.77
C LEU A 366 -2.31 -24.67 -13.16
N GLY A 367 -2.02 -25.54 -12.19
CA GLY A 367 -1.86 -26.98 -12.41
C GLY A 367 -0.67 -27.41 -13.26
N GLY A 368 0.37 -26.58 -13.41
CA GLY A 368 1.64 -27.00 -14.02
C GLY A 368 1.67 -27.06 -15.55
N GLY A 369 0.65 -26.57 -16.26
CA GLY A 369 0.68 -26.45 -17.71
C GLY A 369 -0.22 -25.33 -18.20
N ILE A 370 0.37 -24.24 -18.70
CA ILE A 370 -0.34 -23.19 -19.46
C ILE A 370 -1.01 -23.78 -20.71
N ALA A 371 -0.56 -24.94 -21.18
CA ALA A 371 -1.08 -25.61 -22.37
C ALA A 371 -2.53 -26.12 -22.26
N GLU A 372 -3.09 -26.28 -21.06
CA GLU A 372 -4.47 -26.76 -20.88
C GLU A 372 -5.51 -25.60 -20.88
N PHE A 373 -5.10 -24.35 -20.64
CA PHE A 373 -6.00 -23.20 -20.60
C PHE A 373 -6.21 -22.54 -21.96
N PHE A 374 -5.34 -22.75 -22.92
CA PHE A 374 -5.49 -22.28 -24.31
C PHE A 374 -6.02 -23.41 -25.20
N ASN A 375 -7.23 -23.88 -24.96
CA ASN A 375 -7.96 -24.63 -25.96
C ASN A 375 -8.66 -23.60 -26.89
N PRO A 376 -8.18 -23.38 -28.14
CA PRO A 376 -8.73 -22.36 -29.03
C PRO A 376 -10.19 -22.63 -29.45
N THR A 377 -10.77 -23.76 -29.06
CA THR A 377 -12.15 -24.13 -29.33
C THR A 377 -13.17 -23.58 -28.31
N GLN A 378 -12.74 -22.88 -27.24
CA GLN A 378 -13.64 -22.32 -26.22
C GLN A 378 -13.68 -20.78 -26.19
N LEU A 379 -13.11 -20.08 -27.16
CA LEU A 379 -13.31 -18.64 -27.28
C LEU A 379 -14.74 -18.36 -27.74
N PRO A 380 -15.53 -17.54 -27.01
CA PRO A 380 -16.83 -17.08 -27.50
C PRO A 380 -16.60 -16.33 -28.81
N GLN A 381 -17.27 -16.78 -29.88
CA GLN A 381 -17.21 -16.09 -31.16
C GLN A 381 -17.80 -14.68 -30.98
N LEU A 382 -16.97 -13.66 -31.11
CA LEU A 382 -17.42 -12.28 -31.18
C LEU A 382 -18.39 -12.15 -32.40
N PRO A 383 -19.55 -11.49 -32.24
CA PRO A 383 -20.48 -11.28 -33.36
C PRO A 383 -19.76 -10.45 -34.42
N ARG A 384 -19.75 -10.94 -35.67
CA ARG A 384 -19.31 -10.17 -36.82
C ARG A 384 -20.26 -8.99 -36.99
N ILE A 385 -19.75 -7.79 -36.81
CA ILE A 385 -20.41 -6.56 -37.22
C ILE A 385 -20.34 -6.52 -38.74
N ILE A 386 -21.51 -6.60 -39.38
CA ILE A 386 -21.71 -6.34 -40.82
C ILE A 386 -21.78 -4.84 -41.05
#